data_bf2d14e2300cde6fb04901d7a632e388
#
_entry.id   bf2d14e2300cde6fb04901d7a632e388
#
_cell.length_a   1.000
_cell.length_b   1.000
_cell.length_c   1.000
_cell.angle_alpha   90.00
_cell.angle_beta   90.00
_cell.angle_gamma   90.00
#
_symmetry.space_group_name_H-M   'P 1'
#
loop_
_entity.id
_entity.type
_entity.pdbx_description
1 polymer ?
#
loop_
_entity_poly.entity_id
_entity_poly.type
_entity_poly.pdbx_seq_one_letter_code
_entity_poly.pdbx_strand_id
1 'polypeptide(L)'
;MPGELDINVTYVLTEDDSIILDYEGVAGDDTIVNPTNHSYFNLAGHNSGPVYDQKVWLDADEFTPSDSGLIPTGEYRSVKGTPMDFTTPKAIGQDINADYEPLILAGGYDHNFVLKNNGEVELAASLYDEKSGRYMEVYTQMPGLQIYTGNFLSGNSRGKDDCYYKNRDGVCFETQFFPDSVNNMAFESPVVQAGVPFDFVTIYKFSVK
;
A
#
# COMPACT_ATOMS: atom_id res chain seq x y z
N MET A 1 1.90 -6.28 23.50
CA MET A 1 2.92 -5.22 23.40
C MET A 1 3.29 -4.83 24.82
N PRO A 2 4.56 -4.57 25.11
CA PRO A 2 4.95 -4.05 26.42
C PRO A 2 4.53 -2.57 26.55
N GLY A 3 4.08 -2.19 27.74
CA GLY A 3 3.78 -0.82 28.10
C GLY A 3 2.49 -0.24 27.49
N GLU A 4 2.29 1.04 27.77
CA GLU A 4 1.21 1.87 27.26
C GLU A 4 1.61 2.44 25.89
N LEU A 5 0.67 2.53 24.96
CA LEU A 5 0.89 3.12 23.65
C LEU A 5 -0.26 4.06 23.32
N ASP A 6 0.03 5.34 23.22
CA ASP A 6 -0.90 6.37 22.76
C ASP A 6 -0.69 6.61 21.27
N ILE A 7 -1.75 6.45 20.47
CA ILE A 7 -1.75 6.75 19.04
C ILE A 7 -2.93 7.65 18.70
N ASN A 8 -2.65 8.75 18.02
CA ASN A 8 -3.65 9.61 17.40
C ASN A 8 -3.59 9.42 15.90
N VAL A 9 -4.74 9.27 15.26
CA VAL A 9 -4.86 9.25 13.79
C VAL A 9 -5.70 10.43 13.36
N THR A 10 -5.09 11.37 12.66
CA THR A 10 -5.75 12.57 12.16
C THR A 10 -5.99 12.47 10.67
N TYR A 11 -7.24 12.65 10.24
CA TYR A 11 -7.62 12.74 8.83
C TYR A 11 -7.89 14.20 8.50
N VAL A 12 -7.17 14.75 7.51
CA VAL A 12 -7.37 16.10 7.02
C VAL A 12 -7.81 16.06 5.56
N LEU A 13 -8.98 16.61 5.26
CA LEU A 13 -9.39 16.89 3.89
C LEU A 13 -8.97 18.33 3.56
N THR A 14 -8.12 18.49 2.57
CA THR A 14 -7.55 19.78 2.18
C THR A 14 -8.33 20.45 1.03
N GLU A 15 -8.10 21.74 0.81
CA GLU A 15 -8.72 22.49 -0.30
C GLU A 15 -8.15 22.12 -1.68
N ASP A 16 -7.00 21.42 -1.73
CA ASP A 16 -6.35 20.95 -2.97
C ASP A 16 -6.62 19.47 -3.27
N ASP A 17 -7.78 18.98 -2.80
CA ASP A 17 -8.29 17.64 -3.03
C ASP A 17 -7.38 16.51 -2.48
N SER A 18 -6.71 16.77 -1.35
CA SER A 18 -5.89 15.75 -0.68
C SER A 18 -6.57 15.23 0.60
N ILE A 19 -6.36 13.97 0.90
CA ILE A 19 -6.64 13.35 2.21
C ILE A 19 -5.28 13.06 2.84
N ILE A 20 -4.98 13.77 3.94
CA ILE A 20 -3.77 13.51 4.74
C ILE A 20 -4.17 12.59 5.89
N LEU A 21 -3.39 11.55 6.10
CA LEU A 21 -3.44 10.68 7.26
C LEU A 21 -2.16 10.88 8.05
N ASP A 22 -2.32 11.33 9.27
CA ASP A 22 -1.23 11.60 10.18
C ASP A 22 -1.36 10.67 11.39
N TYR A 23 -0.32 9.87 11.66
CA TYR A 23 -0.24 8.89 12.74
C TYR A 23 0.81 9.37 13.73
N GLU A 24 0.39 10.08 14.76
CA GLU A 24 1.26 10.55 15.83
C GLU A 24 1.11 9.70 17.09
N GLY A 25 2.18 9.53 17.84
CA GLY A 25 2.07 8.82 19.10
C GLY A 25 3.33 8.80 19.93
N VAL A 26 3.21 8.19 21.10
CA VAL A 26 4.30 7.93 22.02
C VAL A 26 4.08 6.60 22.74
N ALA A 27 5.16 5.84 22.91
CA ALA A 27 5.15 4.58 23.62
C ALA A 27 5.77 4.72 25.02
N GLY A 28 5.21 4.05 26.02
CA GLY A 28 5.75 3.99 27.38
C GLY A 28 6.96 3.06 27.51
N ASP A 29 7.06 2.06 26.64
CA ASP A 29 8.20 1.13 26.51
C ASP A 29 8.58 1.00 25.05
N ASP A 30 9.81 0.56 24.75
CA ASP A 30 10.23 0.24 23.38
C ASP A 30 9.26 -0.79 22.79
N THR A 31 8.66 -0.45 21.64
CA THR A 31 7.63 -1.30 21.02
C THR A 31 7.58 -1.16 19.51
N ILE A 32 6.91 -2.10 18.87
CA ILE A 32 6.71 -2.11 17.41
C ILE A 32 5.48 -1.28 17.06
N VAL A 33 5.64 -0.32 16.14
CA VAL A 33 4.54 0.49 15.60
C VAL A 33 4.64 0.51 14.08
N ASN A 34 3.62 -0.04 13.40
CA ASN A 34 3.54 -0.09 11.94
C ASN A 34 2.09 0.13 11.49
N PRO A 35 1.55 1.34 11.62
CA PRO A 35 0.21 1.66 11.16
C PRO A 35 0.19 1.79 9.65
N THR A 36 -0.96 1.45 9.05
CA THR A 36 -1.24 1.72 7.64
C THR A 36 -2.71 2.07 7.43
N ASN A 37 -3.05 2.58 6.25
CA ASN A 37 -4.43 2.77 5.82
C ASN A 37 -4.79 1.70 4.79
N HIS A 38 -5.83 0.93 5.05
CA HIS A 38 -6.29 -0.16 4.19
C HIS A 38 -7.53 0.22 3.38
N SER A 39 -7.57 1.42 2.83
CA SER A 39 -8.65 1.84 1.93
C SER A 39 -8.56 1.14 0.59
N TYR A 40 -9.71 0.66 0.11
CA TYR A 40 -9.85 0.09 -1.24
C TYR A 40 -10.25 1.19 -2.21
N PHE A 41 -9.41 1.44 -3.21
CA PHE A 41 -9.65 2.44 -4.25
C PHE A 41 -10.16 1.77 -5.53
N ASN A 42 -11.12 2.41 -6.19
CA ASN A 42 -11.56 2.12 -7.54
C ASN A 42 -11.94 3.44 -8.22
N LEU A 43 -11.04 3.99 -9.03
CA LEU A 43 -11.23 5.30 -9.65
C LEU A 43 -12.32 5.31 -10.74
N ALA A 44 -12.74 4.16 -11.25
CA ALA A 44 -13.93 4.06 -12.10
C ALA A 44 -15.24 4.23 -11.32
N GLY A 45 -15.18 4.07 -9.99
CA GLY A 45 -16.32 4.14 -9.06
C GLY A 45 -16.46 2.85 -8.24
N HIS A 46 -16.99 2.95 -7.01
CA HIS A 46 -17.00 1.83 -6.05
C HIS A 46 -17.78 0.58 -6.53
N ASN A 47 -18.66 0.72 -7.52
CA ASN A 47 -19.48 -0.36 -8.07
C ASN A 47 -19.20 -0.60 -9.56
N SER A 48 -18.01 -0.33 -10.03
CA SER A 48 -17.64 -0.40 -11.45
C SER A 48 -17.03 -1.75 -11.85
N GLY A 49 -16.97 -2.72 -10.93
CA GLY A 49 -16.29 -3.99 -11.14
C GLY A 49 -14.78 -3.89 -11.00
N PRO A 50 -14.02 -4.80 -11.61
CA PRO A 50 -12.61 -4.98 -11.32
C PRO A 50 -11.72 -3.83 -11.82
N VAL A 51 -10.64 -3.57 -11.07
CA VAL A 51 -9.66 -2.49 -11.33
C VAL A 51 -8.64 -2.82 -12.42
N TYR A 52 -8.87 -3.83 -13.26
CA TYR A 52 -7.89 -4.33 -14.24
C TYR A 52 -7.38 -3.29 -15.22
N ASP A 53 -8.23 -2.36 -15.67
CA ASP A 53 -7.88 -1.32 -16.66
C ASP A 53 -7.15 -0.13 -16.02
N GLN A 54 -7.15 -0.01 -14.70
CA GLN A 54 -6.52 1.11 -14.01
C GLN A 54 -5.00 0.94 -13.99
N LYS A 55 -4.28 2.03 -14.26
CA LYS A 55 -2.83 2.04 -14.37
C LYS A 55 -2.19 2.44 -13.05
N VAL A 56 -1.26 1.62 -12.60
CA VAL A 56 -0.41 1.88 -11.43
C VAL A 56 0.98 2.29 -11.88
N TRP A 57 1.56 3.26 -11.20
CA TRP A 57 2.98 3.60 -11.23
C TRP A 57 3.52 3.57 -9.80
N LEU A 58 4.77 3.06 -9.62
CA LEU A 58 5.47 3.02 -8.34
C LEU A 58 6.90 3.54 -8.48
N ASP A 59 7.34 4.34 -7.51
CA ASP A 59 8.75 4.70 -7.37
C ASP A 59 9.51 3.65 -6.57
N ALA A 60 9.61 2.45 -7.13
CA ALA A 60 10.23 1.29 -6.49
C ALA A 60 10.94 0.42 -7.53
N ASP A 61 12.22 0.12 -7.32
CA ASP A 61 13.02 -0.78 -8.18
C ASP A 61 13.07 -2.21 -7.65
N GLU A 62 12.59 -2.42 -6.41
CA GLU A 62 12.61 -3.70 -5.70
C GLU A 62 11.31 -3.94 -4.94
N PHE A 63 11.04 -5.20 -4.62
CA PHE A 63 9.98 -5.64 -3.72
C PHE A 63 10.51 -6.72 -2.78
N THR A 64 9.80 -6.99 -1.69
CA THR A 64 10.12 -8.07 -0.76
C THR A 64 9.28 -9.30 -1.09
N PRO A 65 9.87 -10.37 -1.67
CA PRO A 65 9.14 -11.60 -1.95
C PRO A 65 8.77 -12.33 -0.66
N SER A 66 7.63 -13.02 -0.70
CA SER A 66 7.11 -13.80 0.43
C SER A 66 7.22 -15.30 0.16
N ASP A 67 7.24 -16.08 1.22
CA ASP A 67 7.12 -17.55 1.18
C ASP A 67 5.65 -17.99 0.97
N SER A 68 5.39 -19.29 1.04
CA SER A 68 4.04 -19.86 0.90
C SER A 68 3.06 -19.47 2.02
N GLY A 69 3.55 -18.92 3.12
CA GLY A 69 2.75 -18.34 4.20
C GLY A 69 2.47 -16.85 4.02
N LEU A 70 2.92 -16.26 2.91
CA LEU A 70 2.87 -14.82 2.62
C LEU A 70 3.68 -13.97 3.61
N ILE A 71 4.71 -14.57 4.21
CA ILE A 71 5.67 -13.87 5.07
C ILE A 71 6.92 -13.51 4.25
N PRO A 72 7.42 -12.25 4.31
CA PRO A 72 8.63 -11.86 3.59
C PRO A 72 9.83 -12.74 3.94
N THR A 73 10.61 -13.12 2.91
CA THR A 73 11.79 -13.98 3.08
C THR A 73 13.04 -13.25 3.57
N GLY A 74 12.98 -11.90 3.68
CA GLY A 74 14.14 -11.05 3.97
C GLY A 74 14.93 -10.64 2.71
N GLU A 75 14.52 -11.12 1.53
CA GLU A 75 15.14 -10.78 0.23
C GLU A 75 14.63 -9.43 -0.28
N TYR A 76 15.50 -8.67 -0.95
CA TYR A 76 15.15 -7.57 -1.85
C TYR A 76 15.27 -8.10 -3.28
N ARG A 77 14.19 -8.12 -4.03
CA ARG A 77 14.16 -8.63 -5.41
C ARG A 77 13.83 -7.53 -6.39
N SER A 78 14.64 -7.39 -7.43
CA SER A 78 14.39 -6.40 -8.49
C SER A 78 13.07 -6.64 -9.20
N VAL A 79 12.33 -5.56 -9.45
CA VAL A 79 11.09 -5.59 -10.25
C VAL A 79 11.38 -5.68 -11.74
N LYS A 80 12.57 -5.25 -12.18
CA LYS A 80 12.94 -5.07 -13.58
C LYS A 80 12.77 -6.34 -14.40
N GLY A 81 11.97 -6.25 -15.47
CA GLY A 81 11.72 -7.35 -16.39
C GLY A 81 10.81 -8.45 -15.80
N THR A 82 10.11 -8.17 -14.72
CA THR A 82 9.14 -9.07 -14.08
C THR A 82 7.73 -8.49 -14.14
N PRO A 83 6.69 -9.28 -13.86
CA PRO A 83 5.32 -8.77 -13.68
C PRO A 83 5.17 -7.72 -12.59
N MET A 84 6.14 -7.60 -11.66
CA MET A 84 6.14 -6.63 -10.57
C MET A 84 6.62 -5.23 -11.00
N ASP A 85 7.07 -5.04 -12.24
CA ASP A 85 7.61 -3.77 -12.74
C ASP A 85 6.50 -2.75 -13.02
N PHE A 86 6.33 -1.79 -12.12
CA PHE A 86 5.46 -0.63 -12.22
C PHE A 86 6.23 0.69 -12.31
N THR A 87 7.54 0.66 -12.61
CA THR A 87 8.36 1.87 -12.80
C THR A 87 7.91 2.72 -13.99
N THR A 88 7.14 2.12 -14.90
CA THR A 88 6.35 2.80 -15.94
C THR A 88 4.88 2.47 -15.73
N PRO A 89 3.96 3.46 -15.85
CA PRO A 89 2.53 3.22 -15.65
C PRO A 89 1.99 2.04 -16.44
N LYS A 90 1.44 1.05 -15.77
CA LYS A 90 0.98 -0.22 -16.34
C LYS A 90 -0.40 -0.59 -15.78
N ALA A 91 -1.28 -1.11 -16.63
CA ALA A 91 -2.59 -1.60 -16.20
C ALA A 91 -2.43 -2.80 -15.24
N ILE A 92 -3.19 -2.79 -14.13
CA ILE A 92 -3.16 -3.86 -13.12
C ILE A 92 -3.42 -5.22 -13.77
N GLY A 93 -4.40 -5.29 -14.66
CA GLY A 93 -4.79 -6.53 -15.33
C GLY A 93 -3.78 -7.09 -16.34
N GLN A 94 -2.75 -6.30 -16.72
CA GLN A 94 -1.80 -6.72 -17.76
C GLN A 94 -1.06 -8.00 -17.37
N ASP A 95 -0.56 -8.07 -16.14
CA ASP A 95 0.30 -9.16 -15.69
C ASP A 95 -0.19 -9.85 -14.40
N ILE A 96 -1.34 -9.46 -13.84
CA ILE A 96 -1.83 -9.96 -12.54
C ILE A 96 -2.01 -11.49 -12.50
N ASN A 97 -2.22 -12.12 -13.65
CA ASN A 97 -2.37 -13.57 -13.80
C ASN A 97 -1.15 -14.23 -14.47
N ALA A 98 0.00 -13.54 -14.51
CA ALA A 98 1.22 -14.10 -15.08
C ALA A 98 1.68 -15.35 -14.31
N ASP A 99 2.33 -16.27 -15.03
CA ASP A 99 2.98 -17.45 -14.44
C ASP A 99 4.29 -16.99 -13.74
N TYR A 100 4.13 -16.33 -12.61
CA TYR A 100 5.19 -15.79 -11.78
C TYR A 100 4.92 -16.16 -10.33
N GLU A 101 5.86 -16.86 -9.70
CA GLU A 101 5.67 -17.47 -8.37
C GLU A 101 5.06 -16.52 -7.32
N PRO A 102 5.54 -15.27 -7.12
CA PRO A 102 4.95 -14.36 -6.14
C PRO A 102 3.46 -14.10 -6.39
N LEU A 103 3.06 -13.88 -7.66
CA LEU A 103 1.66 -13.65 -8.01
C LEU A 103 0.79 -14.89 -7.80
N ILE A 104 1.33 -16.07 -8.09
CA ILE A 104 0.63 -17.35 -7.87
C ILE A 104 0.37 -17.57 -6.39
N LEU A 105 1.38 -17.37 -5.53
CA LEU A 105 1.29 -17.54 -4.08
C LEU A 105 0.24 -16.60 -3.45
N ALA A 106 0.27 -15.33 -3.83
CA ALA A 106 -0.65 -14.31 -3.31
C ALA A 106 -2.01 -14.29 -4.02
N GLY A 107 -2.17 -15.08 -5.07
CA GLY A 107 -3.35 -15.06 -5.92
C GLY A 107 -3.52 -13.73 -6.67
N GLY A 108 -2.47 -12.94 -6.92
CA GLY A 108 -2.42 -11.64 -7.57
C GLY A 108 -1.43 -10.71 -6.88
N TYR A 109 -1.56 -9.38 -7.02
CA TYR A 109 -0.70 -8.46 -6.28
C TYR A 109 -1.14 -8.41 -4.81
N ASP A 110 -0.19 -8.70 -3.93
CA ASP A 110 -0.25 -8.55 -2.47
C ASP A 110 1.19 -8.52 -1.96
N HIS A 111 1.91 -7.44 -2.32
CA HIS A 111 3.36 -7.37 -2.13
C HIS A 111 3.79 -6.01 -1.65
N ASN A 112 4.78 -6.01 -0.77
CA ASN A 112 5.47 -4.81 -0.32
C ASN A 112 6.55 -4.40 -1.32
N PHE A 113 6.45 -3.17 -1.84
CA PHE A 113 7.45 -2.53 -2.71
C PHE A 113 8.36 -1.63 -1.88
N VAL A 114 9.64 -1.64 -2.20
CA VAL A 114 10.69 -0.85 -1.54
C VAL A 114 10.73 0.53 -2.15
N LEU A 115 10.26 1.54 -1.42
CA LEU A 115 10.23 2.91 -1.89
C LEU A 115 11.62 3.56 -1.87
N LYS A 116 11.84 4.54 -2.77
CA LYS A 116 13.12 5.26 -2.89
C LYS A 116 13.16 6.56 -2.07
N ASN A 117 12.11 6.87 -1.32
CA ASN A 117 12.16 8.02 -0.43
C ASN A 117 13.25 7.80 0.65
N ASN A 118 13.81 8.89 1.15
CA ASN A 118 14.87 8.85 2.17
C ASN A 118 14.31 9.25 3.56
N GLY A 119 13.08 8.82 3.88
CA GLY A 119 12.36 9.23 5.09
C GLY A 119 11.69 10.61 4.96
N GLU A 120 11.64 11.16 3.76
CA GLU A 120 10.91 12.39 3.43
C GLU A 120 9.57 12.07 2.77
N VAL A 121 8.59 12.97 2.92
CA VAL A 121 7.28 12.79 2.27
C VAL A 121 7.41 13.08 0.78
N GLU A 122 7.52 12.04 -0.02
CA GLU A 122 7.73 12.09 -1.47
C GLU A 122 6.65 11.31 -2.21
N LEU A 123 6.51 11.57 -3.52
CA LEU A 123 5.60 10.85 -4.39
C LEU A 123 6.07 9.39 -4.55
N ALA A 124 5.31 8.46 -3.99
CA ALA A 124 5.62 7.03 -3.96
C ALA A 124 4.88 6.22 -5.03
N ALA A 125 3.64 6.62 -5.35
CA ALA A 125 2.78 5.85 -6.25
C ALA A 125 1.74 6.74 -6.94
N SER A 126 1.15 6.20 -8.02
CA SER A 126 -0.07 6.77 -8.59
C SER A 126 -1.01 5.69 -9.12
N LEU A 127 -2.31 6.02 -9.16
CA LEU A 127 -3.37 5.24 -9.80
C LEU A 127 -4.11 6.12 -10.81
N TYR A 128 -4.37 5.60 -11.99
CA TYR A 128 -5.06 6.32 -13.06
C TYR A 128 -6.14 5.48 -13.73
N ASP A 129 -7.34 6.01 -13.85
CA ASP A 129 -8.41 5.44 -14.66
C ASP A 129 -8.64 6.30 -15.91
N GLU A 130 -8.22 5.78 -17.08
CA GLU A 130 -8.32 6.52 -18.35
C GLU A 130 -9.76 6.82 -18.77
N LYS A 131 -10.72 5.98 -18.35
CA LYS A 131 -12.12 6.13 -18.76
C LYS A 131 -12.79 7.32 -18.06
N SER A 132 -12.51 7.49 -16.77
CA SER A 132 -13.07 8.60 -15.97
C SER A 132 -12.17 9.83 -15.96
N GLY A 133 -10.89 9.69 -16.33
CA GLY A 133 -9.85 10.70 -16.18
C GLY A 133 -9.37 10.88 -14.72
N ARG A 134 -9.93 10.15 -13.75
CA ARG A 134 -9.55 10.30 -12.34
C ARG A 134 -8.15 9.79 -12.10
N TYR A 135 -7.41 10.56 -11.32
CA TYR A 135 -6.01 10.31 -10.98
C TYR A 135 -5.79 10.47 -9.48
N MET A 136 -5.07 9.54 -8.87
CA MET A 136 -4.67 9.59 -7.47
C MET A 136 -3.15 9.49 -7.39
N GLU A 137 -2.54 10.34 -6.59
CA GLU A 137 -1.13 10.29 -6.19
C GLU A 137 -1.04 9.89 -4.72
N VAL A 138 -0.03 9.12 -4.37
CA VAL A 138 0.26 8.68 -2.99
C VAL A 138 1.61 9.22 -2.60
N TYR A 139 1.65 10.03 -1.53
CA TYR A 139 2.89 10.56 -0.96
C TYR A 139 3.08 9.98 0.44
N THR A 140 4.32 9.68 0.81
CA THR A 140 4.66 9.16 2.14
C THR A 140 6.15 9.26 2.43
N GLN A 141 6.51 9.26 3.72
CA GLN A 141 7.87 9.06 4.20
C GLN A 141 8.17 7.59 4.54
N MET A 142 7.16 6.71 4.51
CA MET A 142 7.33 5.31 4.88
C MET A 142 8.23 4.58 3.88
N PRO A 143 9.05 3.60 4.33
CA PRO A 143 10.02 2.91 3.46
C PRO A 143 9.38 1.95 2.47
N GLY A 144 8.14 1.55 2.70
CA GLY A 144 7.43 0.55 1.90
C GLY A 144 6.01 0.89 1.55
N LEU A 145 5.53 0.26 0.50
CA LEU A 145 4.15 0.35 0.05
C LEU A 145 3.64 -1.03 -0.35
N GLN A 146 2.62 -1.53 0.36
CA GLN A 146 1.89 -2.72 -0.07
C GLN A 146 0.91 -2.36 -1.17
N ILE A 147 0.98 -3.07 -2.29
CA ILE A 147 -0.07 -3.08 -3.32
C ILE A 147 -0.87 -4.35 -3.16
N TYR A 148 -2.15 -4.18 -2.80
CA TYR A 148 -3.08 -5.29 -2.64
C TYR A 148 -4.28 -5.13 -3.56
N THR A 149 -4.54 -6.09 -4.40
CA THR A 149 -5.58 -6.01 -5.43
C THR A 149 -6.90 -6.67 -5.05
N GLY A 150 -7.22 -6.76 -3.78
CA GLY A 150 -8.50 -7.31 -3.31
C GLY A 150 -8.68 -8.79 -3.64
N ASN A 151 -7.60 -9.59 -3.56
CA ASN A 151 -7.55 -11.00 -3.96
C ASN A 151 -8.51 -11.89 -3.20
N PHE A 152 -8.93 -11.49 -2.00
CA PHE A 152 -9.77 -12.27 -1.08
C PHE A 152 -11.16 -11.65 -0.85
N LEU A 153 -11.56 -10.65 -1.64
CA LEU A 153 -12.92 -10.10 -1.57
C LEU A 153 -13.91 -11.14 -2.09
N SER A 154 -14.68 -11.75 -1.20
CA SER A 154 -15.51 -12.93 -1.51
C SER A 154 -16.88 -12.61 -2.13
N GLY A 155 -17.29 -11.35 -2.16
CA GLY A 155 -18.63 -10.95 -2.57
C GLY A 155 -19.73 -11.32 -1.56
N ASN A 156 -19.38 -11.71 -0.34
CA ASN A 156 -20.33 -12.18 0.66
C ASN A 156 -20.81 -11.09 1.63
N SER A 157 -20.11 -9.95 1.69
CA SER A 157 -20.45 -8.84 2.56
C SER A 157 -21.12 -7.72 1.78
N ARG A 158 -22.24 -7.23 2.30
CA ARG A 158 -22.97 -6.08 1.74
C ARG A 158 -22.20 -4.80 2.08
N GLY A 159 -21.87 -4.04 1.07
CA GLY A 159 -21.18 -2.77 1.18
C GLY A 159 -22.05 -1.56 0.91
N LYS A 160 -21.42 -0.44 0.51
CA LYS A 160 -22.10 0.81 0.17
C LYS A 160 -23.09 0.59 -0.98
N ASP A 161 -24.26 1.27 -0.90
CA ASP A 161 -25.34 1.20 -1.89
C ASP A 161 -25.78 -0.23 -2.24
N ASP A 162 -25.75 -1.12 -1.23
CA ASP A 162 -26.15 -2.53 -1.35
C ASP A 162 -25.28 -3.38 -2.31
N CYS A 163 -24.09 -2.88 -2.67
CA CYS A 163 -23.16 -3.60 -3.52
C CYS A 163 -22.44 -4.72 -2.78
N TYR A 164 -22.02 -5.74 -3.54
CA TYR A 164 -21.20 -6.84 -3.07
C TYR A 164 -19.86 -6.81 -3.79
N TYR A 165 -18.78 -6.45 -3.08
CA TYR A 165 -17.44 -6.35 -3.66
C TYR A 165 -16.79 -7.71 -3.81
N LYS A 166 -16.34 -8.01 -5.01
CA LYS A 166 -15.70 -9.27 -5.41
C LYS A 166 -14.20 -9.08 -5.60
N ASN A 167 -13.50 -10.18 -5.83
CA ASN A 167 -12.08 -10.17 -6.17
C ASN A 167 -11.78 -9.11 -7.22
N ARG A 168 -10.80 -8.26 -6.98
CA ARG A 168 -10.33 -7.20 -7.88
C ARG A 168 -11.23 -5.96 -8.00
N ASP A 169 -12.29 -5.86 -7.21
CA ASP A 169 -13.15 -4.67 -7.26
C ASP A 169 -12.53 -3.42 -6.59
N GLY A 170 -11.32 -3.55 -6.05
CA GLY A 170 -10.54 -2.45 -5.48
C GLY A 170 -9.06 -2.79 -5.37
N VAL A 171 -8.24 -1.76 -5.24
CA VAL A 171 -6.80 -1.84 -4.98
C VAL A 171 -6.44 -0.99 -3.77
N CYS A 172 -5.56 -1.49 -2.90
CA CYS A 172 -5.05 -0.79 -1.73
C CYS A 172 -3.62 -0.32 -1.96
N PHE A 173 -3.30 0.83 -1.37
CA PHE A 173 -1.97 1.44 -1.33
C PHE A 173 -1.63 1.66 0.14
N GLU A 174 -0.95 0.69 0.75
CA GLU A 174 -0.72 0.63 2.19
C GLU A 174 0.73 1.01 2.47
N THR A 175 0.95 2.25 2.86
CA THR A 175 2.28 2.77 3.23
C THR A 175 2.66 2.23 4.61
N GLN A 176 3.89 1.73 4.77
CA GLN A 176 4.25 0.96 5.97
C GLN A 176 5.77 0.76 6.11
N PHE A 177 6.22 0.33 7.29
CA PHE A 177 7.43 -0.47 7.39
C PHE A 177 7.18 -1.85 6.77
N PHE A 178 8.23 -2.53 6.28
CA PHE A 178 8.05 -3.81 5.61
C PHE A 178 7.44 -4.84 6.57
N PRO A 179 6.53 -5.70 6.09
CA PRO A 179 6.02 -6.79 6.91
C PRO A 179 7.16 -7.65 7.46
N ASP A 180 7.03 -8.13 8.69
CA ASP A 180 8.03 -8.93 9.41
C ASP A 180 9.40 -8.24 9.61
N SER A 181 9.49 -6.92 9.46
CA SER A 181 10.76 -6.17 9.58
C SER A 181 11.43 -6.34 10.94
N VAL A 182 10.68 -6.56 12.00
CA VAL A 182 11.23 -6.80 13.35
C VAL A 182 12.10 -8.06 13.42
N ASN A 183 11.85 -9.06 12.57
CA ASN A 183 12.61 -10.32 12.52
C ASN A 183 13.70 -10.32 11.43
N ASN A 184 13.74 -9.29 10.58
CA ASN A 184 14.67 -9.18 9.46
C ASN A 184 15.60 -7.98 9.64
N MET A 185 16.82 -8.21 10.14
CA MET A 185 17.79 -7.14 10.40
C MET A 185 18.21 -6.32 9.17
N ALA A 186 17.95 -6.80 7.97
CA ALA A 186 18.19 -6.08 6.72
C ALA A 186 17.11 -5.04 6.42
N PHE A 187 15.94 -5.16 7.05
CA PHE A 187 14.82 -4.24 6.89
C PHE A 187 14.90 -3.10 7.90
N GLU A 188 14.33 -1.95 7.55
CA GLU A 188 14.22 -0.83 8.47
C GLU A 188 13.34 -1.22 9.67
N SER A 189 13.82 -0.88 10.88
CA SER A 189 13.16 -1.29 12.12
C SER A 189 11.89 -0.48 12.40
N PRO A 190 10.75 -1.13 12.69
CA PRO A 190 9.51 -0.47 13.06
C PRO A 190 9.46 -0.18 14.59
N VAL A 191 10.59 -0.30 15.30
CA VAL A 191 10.64 -0.10 16.74
C VAL A 191 10.70 1.39 17.07
N VAL A 192 9.71 1.86 17.83
CA VAL A 192 9.71 3.19 18.45
C VAL A 192 10.27 3.09 19.87
N GLN A 193 11.05 4.11 20.28
CA GLN A 193 11.69 4.15 21.58
C GLN A 193 10.74 4.71 22.65
N ALA A 194 10.86 4.21 23.87
CA ALA A 194 10.10 4.68 25.02
C ALA A 194 10.24 6.20 25.22
N GLY A 195 9.12 6.90 25.33
CA GLY A 195 9.06 8.33 25.56
C GLY A 195 9.47 9.20 24.36
N VAL A 196 9.80 8.62 23.20
CA VAL A 196 10.13 9.36 21.98
C VAL A 196 8.87 9.42 21.09
N PRO A 197 8.36 10.63 20.79
CA PRO A 197 7.25 10.77 19.84
C PRO A 197 7.62 10.25 18.46
N PHE A 198 6.66 9.63 17.78
CA PHE A 198 6.74 9.25 16.36
C PHE A 198 5.64 9.94 15.58
N ASP A 199 5.88 10.10 14.28
CA ASP A 199 5.00 10.78 13.33
C ASP A 199 5.17 10.10 11.97
N PHE A 200 4.06 9.58 11.39
CA PHE A 200 4.04 8.92 10.09
C PHE A 200 2.91 9.51 9.24
N VAL A 201 3.25 9.97 8.03
CA VAL A 201 2.30 10.66 7.14
C VAL A 201 2.07 9.88 5.85
N THR A 202 0.81 9.80 5.45
CA THR A 202 0.38 9.35 4.13
C THR A 202 -0.59 10.36 3.54
N ILE A 203 -0.40 10.71 2.25
CA ILE A 203 -1.27 11.65 1.55
C ILE A 203 -1.82 10.98 0.29
N TYR A 204 -3.13 10.96 0.14
CA TYR A 204 -3.81 10.61 -1.11
C TYR A 204 -4.32 11.89 -1.76
N LYS A 205 -3.71 12.29 -2.87
CA LYS A 205 -4.09 13.49 -3.63
C LYS A 205 -4.85 13.11 -4.88
N PHE A 206 -6.02 13.70 -5.07
CA PHE A 206 -6.91 13.40 -6.19
C PHE A 206 -6.93 14.52 -7.21
N SER A 207 -7.03 14.16 -8.50
CA SER A 207 -7.14 15.10 -9.61
C SER A 207 -7.81 14.45 -10.82
N VAL A 208 -7.92 15.19 -11.91
CA VAL A 208 -8.42 14.69 -13.22
C VAL A 208 -7.36 15.02 -14.28
N LYS A 209 -7.04 14.05 -15.14
CA LYS A 209 -6.11 14.17 -16.28
C LYS A 209 -6.84 14.08 -17.60
#